data_70386b6862b99d41b5a1266e39cc4f35
#
_entry.id   70386b6862b99d41b5a1266e39cc4f35
#
_cell.length_a   1.000
_cell.length_b   1.000
_cell.length_c   1.000
_cell.angle_alpha   90.00
_cell.angle_beta   90.00
_cell.angle_gamma   90.00
#
_symmetry.space_group_name_H-M   'P 1'
#
loop_
_entity.id
_entity.type
_entity.pdbx_description
1 polymer ?
#
loop_
_entity_poly.entity_id
_entity_poly.type
_entity_poly.pdbx_seq_one_letter_code
_entity_poly.pdbx_strand_id
1 'polypeptide(L)'
;MTRCVIAEDELLLQEELVKLLSEVWPDLEVVAACDDGGSALDAIASYRPEVAFLDIRMPGLSGLEVASSVLAAGLRTEIVFVTAYDQYALDAFDRGAVDYLLKPVGRERLAATVGRVRDRLARGVADTTQLAALLARLQTVAPPAPRAQPLVWLTASRGVETRLILVDDVAYFQSDSKYTVVMTAEGESLLRKPIRDLLEVLDPAMFRQVHRSTIVNLRAVAGVTRDDSGKGVIRLRNRPETLTVSQPFIALFRHM
;
A
#
# COMPACT_ATOMS: atom_id res chain seq x y z
N MET A 1 6.62 -19.47 16.00
CA MET A 1 7.06 -19.26 14.61
C MET A 1 6.73 -17.82 14.30
N THR A 2 7.68 -17.01 13.88
CA THR A 2 7.46 -15.58 13.58
C THR A 2 6.87 -15.44 12.19
N ARG A 3 5.75 -14.75 12.06
CA ARG A 3 5.07 -14.54 10.76
C ARG A 3 5.51 -13.24 10.14
N CYS A 4 5.65 -13.25 8.82
CA CYS A 4 6.15 -12.15 8.03
C CYS A 4 5.24 -11.85 6.84
N VAL A 5 5.07 -10.57 6.52
CA VAL A 5 4.56 -10.08 5.23
C VAL A 5 5.69 -9.40 4.49
N ILE A 6 5.80 -9.68 3.19
CA ILE A 6 6.73 -9.02 2.28
C ILE A 6 5.93 -8.24 1.25
N ALA A 7 6.33 -6.99 0.96
CA ALA A 7 5.72 -6.16 -0.06
C ALA A 7 6.82 -5.57 -0.96
N GLU A 8 6.80 -5.97 -2.23
CA GLU A 8 7.77 -5.64 -3.25
C GLU A 8 7.12 -5.83 -4.61
N ASP A 9 7.10 -4.81 -5.45
CA ASP A 9 6.42 -4.84 -6.74
C ASP A 9 7.29 -5.47 -7.86
N GLU A 10 8.60 -5.54 -7.68
CA GLU A 10 9.50 -6.23 -8.59
C GLU A 10 9.65 -7.71 -8.19
N LEU A 11 8.98 -8.61 -8.93
CA LEU A 11 8.90 -10.04 -8.61
C LEU A 11 10.28 -10.70 -8.36
N LEU A 12 11.30 -10.35 -9.15
CA LEU A 12 12.64 -10.93 -8.99
C LEU A 12 13.28 -10.49 -7.66
N LEU A 13 13.09 -9.24 -7.24
CA LEU A 13 13.61 -8.74 -5.97
C LEU A 13 12.83 -9.33 -4.79
N GLN A 14 11.51 -9.53 -4.97
CA GLN A 14 10.67 -10.20 -3.97
C GLN A 14 11.14 -11.65 -3.75
N GLU A 15 11.34 -12.43 -4.81
CA GLU A 15 11.82 -13.81 -4.74
C GLU A 15 13.23 -13.89 -4.11
N GLU A 16 14.12 -12.97 -4.47
CA GLU A 16 15.46 -12.89 -3.88
C GLU A 16 15.40 -12.60 -2.38
N LEU A 17 14.57 -11.66 -1.96
CA LEU A 17 14.39 -11.34 -0.55
C LEU A 17 13.82 -12.52 0.24
N VAL A 18 12.79 -13.21 -0.29
CA VAL A 18 12.23 -14.43 0.31
C VAL A 18 13.30 -15.49 0.49
N LYS A 19 14.10 -15.74 -0.53
CA LYS A 19 15.20 -16.70 -0.49
C LYS A 19 16.24 -16.33 0.57
N LEU A 20 16.70 -15.08 0.58
CA LEU A 20 17.68 -14.62 1.56
C LEU A 20 17.14 -14.72 3.00
N LEU A 21 15.86 -14.38 3.21
CA LEU A 21 15.21 -14.51 4.51
C LEU A 21 15.14 -15.98 4.95
N SER A 22 14.84 -16.90 4.06
CA SER A 22 14.82 -18.34 4.40
C SER A 22 16.19 -18.88 4.85
N GLU A 23 17.28 -18.31 4.32
CA GLU A 23 18.65 -18.68 4.69
C GLU A 23 19.10 -18.04 6.03
N VAL A 24 18.69 -16.78 6.28
CA VAL A 24 19.13 -16.00 7.44
C VAL A 24 18.23 -16.18 8.65
N TRP A 25 16.96 -16.47 8.39
CA TRP A 25 15.91 -16.66 9.42
C TRP A 25 15.04 -17.88 9.14
N PRO A 26 15.55 -19.12 9.30
CA PRO A 26 14.83 -20.35 8.95
C PRO A 26 13.48 -20.55 9.67
N ASP A 27 13.30 -19.96 10.87
CA ASP A 27 12.05 -20.03 11.64
C ASP A 27 11.02 -18.95 11.24
N LEU A 28 11.30 -18.15 10.21
CA LEU A 28 10.38 -17.14 9.70
C LEU A 28 9.38 -17.77 8.73
N GLU A 29 8.10 -17.52 8.96
CA GLU A 29 7.02 -17.92 8.07
C GLU A 29 6.55 -16.72 7.25
N VAL A 30 6.77 -16.75 5.93
CA VAL A 30 6.22 -15.73 5.02
C VAL A 30 4.77 -16.08 4.76
N VAL A 31 3.84 -15.39 5.43
CA VAL A 31 2.39 -15.64 5.32
C VAL A 31 1.76 -14.93 4.10
N ALA A 32 2.42 -13.91 3.57
CA ALA A 32 2.04 -13.28 2.32
C ALA A 32 3.23 -12.57 1.67
N ALA A 33 3.30 -12.65 0.34
CA ALA A 33 4.15 -11.84 -0.51
C ALA A 33 3.24 -11.02 -1.45
N CYS A 34 3.33 -9.70 -1.38
CA CYS A 34 2.44 -8.75 -2.04
C CYS A 34 3.23 -7.94 -3.06
N ASP A 35 2.60 -7.54 -4.15
CA ASP A 35 3.19 -6.75 -5.23
C ASP A 35 2.68 -5.30 -5.26
N ASP A 36 1.88 -4.91 -4.25
CA ASP A 36 1.38 -3.54 -4.06
C ASP A 36 1.12 -3.23 -2.58
N GLY A 37 1.07 -1.94 -2.25
CA GLY A 37 0.89 -1.50 -0.87
C GLY A 37 -0.51 -1.75 -0.31
N GLY A 38 -1.54 -1.79 -1.15
CA GLY A 38 -2.91 -2.08 -0.73
C GLY A 38 -3.06 -3.53 -0.28
N SER A 39 -2.57 -4.47 -1.09
CA SER A 39 -2.54 -5.90 -0.75
C SER A 39 -1.68 -6.17 0.49
N ALA A 40 -0.54 -5.46 0.63
CA ALA A 40 0.31 -5.55 1.82
C ALA A 40 -0.44 -5.11 3.09
N LEU A 41 -1.16 -3.99 3.03
CA LEU A 41 -1.92 -3.48 4.16
C LEU A 41 -3.05 -4.43 4.57
N ASP A 42 -3.78 -5.00 3.59
CA ASP A 42 -4.81 -5.99 3.83
C ASP A 42 -4.24 -7.29 4.44
N ALA A 43 -3.08 -7.75 3.96
CA ALA A 43 -2.37 -8.90 4.50
C ALA A 43 -1.92 -8.67 5.95
N ILE A 44 -1.32 -7.50 6.25
CA ILE A 44 -0.89 -7.15 7.62
C ILE A 44 -2.09 -7.10 8.56
N ALA A 45 -3.21 -6.50 8.15
CA ALA A 45 -4.42 -6.41 8.96
C ALA A 45 -5.05 -7.79 9.25
N SER A 46 -5.01 -8.70 8.26
CA SER A 46 -5.63 -10.03 8.32
C SER A 46 -4.78 -11.02 9.10
N TYR A 47 -3.49 -11.11 8.77
CA TYR A 47 -2.57 -12.07 9.37
C TYR A 47 -1.93 -11.60 10.66
N ARG A 48 -1.90 -10.27 10.91
CA ARG A 48 -1.24 -9.64 12.06
C ARG A 48 0.17 -10.21 12.27
N PRO A 49 1.05 -10.10 11.26
CA PRO A 49 2.40 -10.63 11.34
C PRO A 49 3.22 -9.87 12.38
N GLU A 50 4.23 -10.52 12.92
CA GLU A 50 5.17 -9.89 13.85
C GLU A 50 6.11 -8.93 13.15
N VAL A 51 6.40 -9.16 11.84
CA VAL A 51 7.29 -8.30 11.03
C VAL A 51 6.75 -8.14 9.61
N ALA A 52 6.98 -6.96 9.02
CA ALA A 52 6.73 -6.72 7.60
C ALA A 52 7.96 -6.05 6.95
N PHE A 53 8.38 -6.59 5.79
CA PHE A 53 9.38 -5.99 4.92
C PHE A 53 8.66 -5.27 3.79
N LEU A 54 8.85 -3.96 3.70
CA LEU A 54 8.09 -3.10 2.78
C LEU A 54 9.03 -2.32 1.87
N ASP A 55 8.88 -2.46 0.55
CA ASP A 55 9.46 -1.46 -0.33
C ASP A 55 8.78 -0.10 -0.08
N ILE A 56 9.56 0.96 -0.14
CA ILE A 56 9.04 2.33 -0.02
C ILE A 56 8.24 2.70 -1.26
N ARG A 57 8.68 2.28 -2.44
CA ARG A 57 8.02 2.58 -3.71
C ARG A 57 7.27 1.39 -4.23
N MET A 58 5.95 1.46 -4.13
CA MET A 58 5.05 0.45 -4.66
C MET A 58 3.83 1.12 -5.30
N PRO A 59 3.18 0.45 -6.27
CA PRO A 59 1.91 0.92 -6.81
C PRO A 59 0.84 1.08 -5.71
N GLY A 60 0.02 2.09 -5.86
CA GLY A 60 -1.09 2.38 -4.95
C GLY A 60 -0.63 3.06 -3.67
N LEU A 61 -0.47 2.30 -2.59
CA LEU A 61 0.09 2.80 -1.35
C LEU A 61 1.59 2.57 -1.32
N SER A 62 2.34 3.60 -1.04
CA SER A 62 3.77 3.47 -0.72
C SER A 62 3.97 2.70 0.58
N GLY A 63 5.15 2.10 0.77
CA GLY A 63 5.49 1.45 2.05
C GLY A 63 5.39 2.38 3.25
N LEU A 64 5.61 3.69 3.06
CA LEU A 64 5.45 4.69 4.11
C LEU A 64 3.97 4.90 4.49
N GLU A 65 3.07 4.90 3.51
CA GLU A 65 1.63 5.00 3.75
C GLU A 65 1.10 3.72 4.41
N VAL A 66 1.60 2.55 4.01
CA VAL A 66 1.31 1.27 4.67
C VAL A 66 1.74 1.32 6.13
N ALA A 67 3.00 1.69 6.41
CA ALA A 67 3.53 1.80 7.78
C ALA A 67 2.74 2.80 8.64
N SER A 68 2.36 3.95 8.07
CA SER A 68 1.52 4.96 8.73
C SER A 68 0.14 4.40 9.09
N SER A 69 -0.46 3.62 8.18
CA SER A 69 -1.77 3.00 8.39
C SER A 69 -1.72 1.89 9.44
N VAL A 70 -0.65 1.08 9.45
CA VAL A 70 -0.38 0.06 10.48
C VAL A 70 -0.28 0.71 11.87
N LEU A 71 0.47 1.82 11.97
CA LEU A 71 0.61 2.58 13.21
C LEU A 71 -0.73 3.17 13.67
N ALA A 72 -1.47 3.82 12.78
CA ALA A 72 -2.77 4.42 13.07
C ALA A 72 -3.82 3.39 13.50
N ALA A 73 -3.73 2.17 12.98
CA ALA A 73 -4.59 1.04 13.35
C ALA A 73 -4.19 0.38 14.68
N GLY A 74 -3.07 0.78 15.29
CA GLY A 74 -2.54 0.20 16.53
C GLY A 74 -2.06 -1.26 16.37
N LEU A 75 -1.70 -1.65 15.15
CA LEU A 75 -1.17 -2.99 14.87
C LEU A 75 0.28 -3.09 15.36
N ARG A 76 0.61 -4.21 16.00
CA ARG A 76 1.94 -4.48 16.54
C ARG A 76 2.77 -5.28 15.54
N THR A 77 3.15 -4.64 14.45
CA THR A 77 4.00 -5.24 13.42
C THR A 77 5.28 -4.42 13.32
N GLU A 78 6.44 -5.05 13.48
CA GLU A 78 7.73 -4.42 13.25
C GLU A 78 7.91 -4.18 11.76
N ILE A 79 8.27 -2.95 11.38
CA ILE A 79 8.43 -2.56 9.98
C ILE A 79 9.92 -2.47 9.64
N VAL A 80 10.31 -3.15 8.57
CA VAL A 80 11.63 -3.03 7.93
C VAL A 80 11.41 -2.51 6.52
N PHE A 81 11.98 -1.35 6.21
CA PHE A 81 11.92 -0.83 4.84
C PHE A 81 13.02 -1.46 3.98
N VAL A 82 12.64 -1.83 2.76
CA VAL A 82 13.56 -2.30 1.71
C VAL A 82 13.50 -1.28 0.58
N THR A 83 14.60 -0.63 0.22
CA THR A 83 14.54 0.53 -0.68
C THR A 83 15.78 0.66 -1.55
N ALA A 84 15.62 1.23 -2.75
CA ALA A 84 16.72 1.65 -3.61
C ALA A 84 17.24 3.08 -3.30
N TYR A 85 16.72 3.75 -2.26
CA TYR A 85 17.19 5.09 -1.89
C TYR A 85 18.63 5.06 -1.39
N ASP A 86 19.43 5.99 -1.90
CA ASP A 86 20.85 6.11 -1.59
C ASP A 86 21.08 6.43 -0.11
N GLN A 87 22.19 5.91 0.41
CA GLN A 87 22.62 5.98 1.80
C GLN A 87 22.67 7.42 2.39
N TYR A 88 22.88 8.44 1.55
CA TYR A 88 22.91 9.84 1.98
C TYR A 88 21.54 10.39 2.43
N ALA A 89 20.45 9.89 1.90
CA ALA A 89 19.12 10.21 2.40
C ALA A 89 18.82 9.52 3.74
N LEU A 90 19.56 8.46 4.05
CA LEU A 90 19.36 7.55 5.18
C LEU A 90 20.23 7.85 6.39
N ASP A 91 21.30 8.64 6.28
CA ASP A 91 22.09 9.11 7.45
C ASP A 91 21.25 9.89 8.48
N ALA A 92 20.10 10.43 8.04
CA ALA A 92 19.09 10.99 8.93
C ALA A 92 18.31 9.92 9.72
N PHE A 93 18.36 8.66 9.28
CA PHE A 93 17.63 7.52 9.86
C PHE A 93 18.40 6.73 10.91
N ASP A 94 19.73 6.84 10.94
CA ASP A 94 20.61 6.06 11.84
C ASP A 94 20.36 6.31 13.35
N ARG A 95 19.46 7.22 13.69
CA ARG A 95 19.16 7.57 15.09
C ARG A 95 17.78 7.16 15.59
N GLY A 96 17.02 6.38 14.85
CA GLY A 96 15.67 6.00 15.29
C GLY A 96 15.19 4.68 14.70
N ALA A 97 15.21 3.72 15.35
CA ALA A 97 14.50 2.50 15.73
C ALA A 97 13.69 1.68 14.69
N VAL A 98 13.51 2.06 13.46
CA VAL A 98 13.06 1.18 12.39
C VAL A 98 14.27 0.85 11.53
N ASP A 99 14.40 -0.43 11.19
CA ASP A 99 15.52 -0.86 10.36
C ASP A 99 15.19 -0.67 8.88
N TYR A 100 16.25 -0.53 8.07
CA TYR A 100 16.11 -0.44 6.63
C TYR A 100 17.19 -1.25 5.92
N LEU A 101 16.87 -1.67 4.71
CA LEU A 101 17.74 -2.42 3.83
C LEU A 101 17.83 -1.69 2.48
N LEU A 102 19.05 -1.49 2.00
CA LEU A 102 19.29 -0.97 0.66
C LEU A 102 19.28 -2.11 -0.35
N LYS A 103 18.62 -1.90 -1.49
CA LYS A 103 18.69 -2.78 -2.65
C LYS A 103 20.01 -2.55 -3.41
N PRO A 104 20.70 -3.60 -3.86
CA PRO A 104 20.41 -5.02 -3.65
C PRO A 104 20.69 -5.42 -2.18
N VAL A 105 19.81 -6.28 -1.62
CA VAL A 105 19.88 -6.67 -0.21
C VAL A 105 21.04 -7.62 0.02
N GLY A 106 22.07 -7.15 0.75
CA GLY A 106 23.20 -7.97 1.12
C GLY A 106 22.89 -8.90 2.30
N ARG A 107 23.37 -10.17 2.22
CA ARG A 107 23.14 -11.20 3.24
C ARG A 107 23.57 -10.77 4.65
N GLU A 108 24.76 -10.16 4.78
CA GLU A 108 25.30 -9.72 6.09
C GLU A 108 24.42 -8.62 6.70
N ARG A 109 24.00 -7.66 5.87
CA ARG A 109 23.13 -6.56 6.30
C ARG A 109 21.76 -7.09 6.71
N LEU A 110 21.19 -8.02 5.95
CA LEU A 110 19.93 -8.69 6.30
C LEU A 110 20.06 -9.44 7.63
N ALA A 111 21.15 -10.20 7.85
CA ALA A 111 21.40 -10.91 9.10
C ALA A 111 21.45 -9.97 10.31
N ALA A 112 22.14 -8.83 10.18
CA ALA A 112 22.19 -7.82 11.22
C ALA A 112 20.80 -7.22 11.52
N THR A 113 20.01 -6.94 10.48
CA THR A 113 18.62 -6.45 10.60
C THR A 113 17.74 -7.47 11.30
N VAL A 114 17.80 -8.75 10.88
CA VAL A 114 17.07 -9.86 11.52
C VAL A 114 17.42 -9.97 13.00
N GLY A 115 18.70 -9.85 13.36
CA GLY A 115 19.13 -9.84 14.76
C GLY A 115 18.41 -8.76 15.57
N ARG A 116 18.40 -7.52 15.07
CA ARG A 116 17.72 -6.40 15.72
C ARG A 116 16.19 -6.60 15.84
N VAL A 117 15.55 -7.10 14.78
CA VAL A 117 14.12 -7.40 14.82
C VAL A 117 13.81 -8.47 15.86
N ARG A 118 14.58 -9.56 15.90
CA ARG A 118 14.40 -10.64 16.90
C ARG A 118 14.58 -10.13 18.34
N ASP A 119 15.57 -9.28 18.60
CA ASP A 119 15.78 -8.67 19.90
C ASP A 119 14.61 -7.80 20.33
N ARG A 120 13.99 -7.07 19.41
CA ARG A 120 12.80 -6.24 19.68
C ARG A 120 11.57 -7.10 19.98
N LEU A 121 11.33 -8.10 19.15
CA LEU A 121 10.23 -9.03 19.36
C LEU A 121 10.34 -9.74 20.71
N ALA A 122 11.57 -10.11 21.13
CA ALA A 122 11.83 -10.73 22.44
C ALA A 122 11.55 -9.77 23.61
N ARG A 123 11.77 -8.47 23.44
CA ARG A 123 11.48 -7.45 24.47
C ARG A 123 10.00 -7.10 24.58
N GLY A 124 9.17 -7.52 23.64
CA GLY A 124 7.72 -7.27 23.63
C GLY A 124 7.32 -5.80 23.44
N VAL A 125 8.24 -4.96 23.00
CA VAL A 125 8.01 -3.52 22.78
C VAL A 125 8.08 -3.23 21.29
N ALA A 126 6.94 -3.16 20.63
CA ALA A 126 6.86 -2.43 19.38
C ALA A 126 6.94 -0.92 19.74
N ASP A 127 8.09 -0.29 19.47
CA ASP A 127 8.26 1.14 19.78
C ASP A 127 7.60 1.99 18.71
N THR A 128 6.29 2.15 18.85
CA THR A 128 5.45 2.95 17.95
C THR A 128 5.87 4.42 17.88
N THR A 129 6.53 4.92 18.93
CA THR A 129 7.02 6.31 18.99
C THR A 129 8.15 6.53 18.01
N GLN A 130 9.05 5.55 17.89
CA GLN A 130 10.18 5.61 16.97
C GLN A 130 9.72 5.48 15.51
N LEU A 131 8.75 4.59 15.23
CA LEU A 131 8.15 4.48 13.91
C LEU A 131 7.46 5.78 13.49
N ALA A 132 6.69 6.41 14.38
CA ALA A 132 6.02 7.68 14.11
C ALA A 132 7.02 8.81 13.80
N ALA A 133 8.11 8.91 14.57
CA ALA A 133 9.16 9.90 14.34
C ALA A 133 9.90 9.69 13.00
N LEU A 134 10.11 8.44 12.61
CA LEU A 134 10.69 8.08 11.33
C LEU A 134 9.77 8.46 10.16
N LEU A 135 8.51 8.04 10.22
CA LEU A 135 7.53 8.34 9.17
C LEU A 135 7.38 9.85 8.92
N ALA A 136 7.35 10.66 10.00
CA ALA A 136 7.31 12.11 9.89
C ALA A 136 8.53 12.67 9.14
N ARG A 137 9.73 12.11 9.34
CA ARG A 137 10.94 12.54 8.63
C ARG A 137 10.96 12.09 7.17
N LEU A 138 10.56 10.83 6.89
CA LEU A 138 10.52 10.29 5.53
C LEU A 138 9.58 11.06 4.62
N GLN A 139 8.43 11.46 5.14
CA GLN A 139 7.46 12.27 4.39
C GLN A 139 8.02 13.65 3.98
N THR A 140 9.02 14.17 4.72
CA THR A 140 9.65 15.45 4.40
C THR A 140 10.85 15.33 3.45
N VAL A 141 11.51 14.17 3.39
CA VAL A 141 12.76 13.95 2.63
C VAL A 141 12.53 13.15 1.35
N ALA A 142 11.50 12.30 1.30
CA ALA A 142 11.21 11.53 0.10
C ALA A 142 10.82 12.49 -1.05
N PRO A 143 11.64 12.63 -2.11
CA PRO A 143 11.19 13.37 -3.27
C PRO A 143 9.93 12.68 -3.79
N PRO A 144 8.93 13.44 -4.23
CA PRO A 144 7.77 12.86 -4.89
C PRO A 144 8.29 11.96 -6.01
N ALA A 145 7.80 10.73 -6.09
CA ALA A 145 8.10 9.83 -7.20
C ALA A 145 7.93 10.64 -8.49
N PRO A 146 8.79 10.49 -9.52
CA PRO A 146 8.60 11.17 -10.79
C PRO A 146 7.21 10.77 -11.29
N ARG A 147 6.24 11.67 -11.08
CA ARG A 147 4.86 11.46 -11.49
C ARG A 147 4.87 11.54 -13.01
N ALA A 148 4.57 10.43 -13.66
CA ALA A 148 4.06 10.51 -15.02
C ALA A 148 2.93 11.55 -15.01
N GLN A 149 2.80 12.35 -16.08
CA GLN A 149 1.68 13.30 -16.15
C GLN A 149 0.38 12.54 -15.90
N PRO A 150 -0.46 13.02 -14.98
CA PRO A 150 -1.69 12.31 -14.64
C PRO A 150 -2.48 11.98 -15.90
N LEU A 151 -3.03 10.78 -15.94
CA LEU A 151 -3.87 10.35 -17.05
C LEU A 151 -5.09 11.28 -17.15
N VAL A 152 -5.26 11.93 -18.30
CA VAL A 152 -6.39 12.84 -18.53
C VAL A 152 -7.55 12.10 -19.22
N TRP A 153 -7.23 11.14 -20.10
CA TRP A 153 -8.20 10.37 -20.86
C TRP A 153 -7.90 8.88 -20.76
N LEU A 154 -8.93 8.08 -20.78
CA LEU A 154 -8.83 6.64 -20.90
C LEU A 154 -9.78 6.13 -21.99
N THR A 155 -9.43 4.98 -22.57
CA THR A 155 -10.26 4.30 -23.57
C THR A 155 -10.84 3.06 -22.94
N ALA A 156 -12.17 2.97 -22.87
CA ALA A 156 -12.88 1.84 -22.30
C ALA A 156 -13.96 1.33 -23.27
N SER A 157 -14.36 0.07 -23.14
CA SER A 157 -15.35 -0.56 -23.99
C SER A 157 -16.72 -0.61 -23.31
N ARG A 158 -17.77 -0.29 -24.05
CA ARG A 158 -19.17 -0.50 -23.64
C ARG A 158 -19.88 -1.33 -24.69
N GLY A 159 -19.99 -2.62 -24.44
CA GLY A 159 -20.44 -3.57 -25.47
C GLY A 159 -19.45 -3.61 -26.65
N VAL A 160 -19.92 -3.23 -27.84
CA VAL A 160 -19.09 -3.16 -29.06
C VAL A 160 -18.48 -1.78 -29.31
N GLU A 161 -18.85 -0.77 -28.52
CA GLU A 161 -18.39 0.61 -28.65
C GLU A 161 -17.13 0.84 -27.83
N THR A 162 -16.13 1.51 -28.42
CA THR A 162 -14.97 2.03 -27.70
C THR A 162 -15.22 3.51 -27.40
N ARG A 163 -15.16 3.86 -26.12
CA ARG A 163 -15.39 5.22 -25.61
C ARG A 163 -14.11 5.85 -25.11
N LEU A 164 -13.97 7.13 -25.39
CA LEU A 164 -12.98 7.99 -24.78
C LEU A 164 -13.62 8.67 -23.56
N ILE A 165 -13.08 8.41 -22.37
CA ILE A 165 -13.63 8.88 -21.11
C ILE A 165 -12.63 9.84 -20.47
N LEU A 166 -13.08 11.04 -20.07
CA LEU A 166 -12.31 11.92 -19.21
C LEU A 166 -12.15 11.28 -17.82
N VAL A 167 -10.93 11.24 -17.32
CA VAL A 167 -10.66 10.66 -16.00
C VAL A 167 -11.41 11.40 -14.90
N ASP A 168 -11.59 12.71 -15.04
CA ASP A 168 -12.36 13.55 -14.11
C ASP A 168 -13.84 13.13 -13.98
N ASP A 169 -14.41 12.53 -15.04
CA ASP A 169 -15.80 12.06 -15.06
C ASP A 169 -15.98 10.70 -14.39
N VAL A 170 -14.88 10.02 -14.05
CA VAL A 170 -14.94 8.71 -13.41
C VAL A 170 -15.23 8.86 -11.93
N ALA A 171 -16.28 8.19 -11.47
CA ALA A 171 -16.64 8.13 -10.05
C ALA A 171 -15.78 7.11 -9.28
N TYR A 172 -15.56 5.94 -9.87
CA TYR A 172 -14.69 4.91 -9.31
C TYR A 172 -14.25 3.90 -10.37
N PHE A 173 -13.19 3.18 -10.06
CA PHE A 173 -12.73 1.98 -10.76
C PHE A 173 -12.89 0.78 -9.84
N GLN A 174 -13.34 -0.34 -10.40
CA GLN A 174 -13.50 -1.58 -9.64
C GLN A 174 -13.02 -2.78 -10.45
N SER A 175 -12.16 -3.60 -9.88
CA SER A 175 -11.72 -4.84 -10.53
C SER A 175 -12.86 -5.85 -10.57
N ASP A 176 -13.11 -6.40 -11.74
CA ASP A 176 -14.03 -7.51 -11.96
C ASP A 176 -13.37 -8.56 -12.86
N SER A 177 -12.94 -9.66 -12.24
CA SER A 177 -12.31 -10.81 -12.90
C SER A 177 -11.13 -10.41 -13.83
N LYS A 178 -11.39 -10.23 -15.14
CA LYS A 178 -10.39 -9.92 -16.17
C LYS A 178 -10.36 -8.44 -16.58
N TYR A 179 -11.27 -7.63 -16.05
CA TYR A 179 -11.45 -6.24 -16.45
C TYR A 179 -11.51 -5.34 -15.24
N THR A 180 -11.28 -4.06 -15.48
CA THR A 180 -11.60 -3.00 -14.53
C THR A 180 -12.85 -2.29 -15.03
N VAL A 181 -13.89 -2.28 -14.22
CA VAL A 181 -15.10 -1.49 -14.43
C VAL A 181 -14.75 -0.03 -14.19
N VAL A 182 -15.05 0.81 -15.16
CA VAL A 182 -14.94 2.28 -15.10
C VAL A 182 -16.36 2.82 -14.94
N MET A 183 -16.66 3.39 -13.80
CA MET A 183 -17.99 3.90 -13.51
C MET A 183 -18.05 5.41 -13.68
N THR A 184 -18.94 5.88 -14.56
CA THR A 184 -19.19 7.30 -14.83
C THR A 184 -20.67 7.64 -14.65
N ALA A 185 -21.05 8.91 -14.73
CA ALA A 185 -22.45 9.33 -14.71
C ALA A 185 -23.30 8.65 -15.81
N GLU A 186 -22.69 8.28 -16.94
CA GLU A 186 -23.34 7.61 -18.06
C GLU A 186 -23.48 6.09 -17.88
N GLY A 187 -22.90 5.51 -16.83
CA GLY A 187 -22.91 4.09 -16.52
C GLY A 187 -21.53 3.45 -16.59
N GLU A 188 -21.50 2.12 -16.68
CA GLU A 188 -20.29 1.33 -16.67
C GLU A 188 -19.64 1.19 -18.05
N SER A 189 -18.32 1.11 -18.04
CA SER A 189 -17.50 0.74 -19.20
C SER A 189 -16.38 -0.19 -18.73
N LEU A 190 -15.83 -1.01 -19.61
CA LEU A 190 -14.81 -2.01 -19.27
C LEU A 190 -13.45 -1.59 -19.80
N LEU A 191 -12.46 -1.64 -18.92
CA LEU A 191 -11.06 -1.35 -19.21
C LEU A 191 -10.23 -2.63 -18.99
N ARG A 192 -9.28 -2.91 -19.89
CA ARG A 192 -8.39 -4.07 -19.75
C ARG A 192 -7.16 -3.80 -18.86
N LYS A 193 -7.02 -2.57 -18.36
CA LYS A 193 -5.91 -2.18 -17.48
C LYS A 193 -6.22 -2.56 -16.04
N PRO A 194 -5.33 -3.29 -15.34
CA PRO A 194 -5.51 -3.65 -13.93
C PRO A 194 -5.59 -2.42 -13.01
N ILE A 195 -6.21 -2.58 -11.84
CA ILE A 195 -6.28 -1.53 -10.80
C ILE A 195 -4.88 -1.04 -10.40
N ARG A 196 -3.91 -1.96 -10.28
CA ARG A 196 -2.52 -1.62 -9.95
C ARG A 196 -1.92 -0.61 -10.94
N ASP A 197 -2.04 -0.90 -12.24
CA ASP A 197 -1.47 -0.03 -13.27
C ASP A 197 -2.20 1.33 -13.39
N LEU A 198 -3.46 1.40 -12.94
CA LEU A 198 -4.21 2.66 -12.88
C LEU A 198 -3.67 3.56 -11.75
N LEU A 199 -3.29 2.98 -10.62
CA LEU A 199 -2.74 3.72 -9.48
C LEU A 199 -1.44 4.46 -9.82
N GLU A 200 -0.65 3.94 -10.77
CA GLU A 200 0.60 4.58 -11.21
C GLU A 200 0.37 5.85 -12.04
N VAL A 201 -0.78 5.94 -12.73
CA VAL A 201 -1.06 7.00 -13.72
C VAL A 201 -2.19 7.94 -13.31
N LEU A 202 -2.99 7.60 -12.29
CA LEU A 202 -4.03 8.45 -11.74
C LEU A 202 -3.45 9.50 -10.78
N ASP A 203 -4.08 10.69 -10.73
CA ASP A 203 -3.71 11.71 -9.77
C ASP A 203 -4.08 11.26 -8.34
N PRO A 204 -3.11 11.03 -7.44
CA PRO A 204 -3.37 10.60 -6.07
C PRO A 204 -4.05 11.68 -5.21
N ALA A 205 -4.08 12.95 -5.65
CA ALA A 205 -4.87 13.99 -5.00
C ALA A 205 -6.37 13.85 -5.29
N MET A 206 -6.72 13.19 -6.40
CA MET A 206 -8.11 13.02 -6.85
C MET A 206 -8.60 11.59 -6.62
N PHE A 207 -7.75 10.59 -6.81
CA PHE A 207 -8.11 9.18 -6.74
C PHE A 207 -7.42 8.49 -5.57
N ARG A 208 -8.20 7.70 -4.82
CA ARG A 208 -7.68 6.93 -3.69
C ARG A 208 -8.14 5.49 -3.77
N GLN A 209 -7.22 4.58 -3.53
CA GLN A 209 -7.58 3.19 -3.30
C GLN A 209 -8.28 3.07 -1.95
N VAL A 210 -9.41 2.36 -1.94
CA VAL A 210 -10.25 2.16 -0.74
C VAL A 210 -10.47 0.68 -0.43
N HIS A 211 -10.17 -0.16 -1.39
CA HIS A 211 -10.15 -1.61 -1.30
C HIS A 211 -9.14 -2.14 -2.33
N ARG A 212 -8.57 -3.33 -2.12
CA ARG A 212 -7.64 -3.94 -3.10
C ARG A 212 -8.17 -4.00 -4.53
N SER A 213 -9.49 -3.99 -4.68
CA SER A 213 -10.19 -4.02 -5.98
C SER A 213 -10.87 -2.69 -6.34
N THR A 214 -10.69 -1.60 -5.58
CA THR A 214 -11.49 -0.38 -5.79
C THR A 214 -10.67 0.89 -5.58
N ILE A 215 -10.71 1.77 -6.59
CA ILE A 215 -10.19 3.14 -6.53
C ILE A 215 -11.38 4.08 -6.64
N VAL A 216 -11.51 5.06 -5.77
CA VAL A 216 -12.58 6.06 -5.79
C VAL A 216 -12.06 7.45 -6.13
N ASN A 217 -12.83 8.21 -6.90
CA ASN A 217 -12.62 9.63 -7.07
C ASN A 217 -13.14 10.37 -5.82
N LEU A 218 -12.26 11.10 -5.13
CA LEU A 218 -12.63 11.81 -3.90
C LEU A 218 -13.71 12.87 -4.13
N ARG A 219 -13.79 13.45 -5.33
CA ARG A 219 -14.86 14.40 -5.70
C ARG A 219 -16.24 13.72 -5.78
N ALA A 220 -16.28 12.43 -6.10
CA ALA A 220 -17.51 11.65 -6.13
C ALA A 220 -17.98 11.17 -4.75
N VAL A 221 -17.16 11.32 -3.71
CA VAL A 221 -17.51 10.90 -2.36
C VAL A 221 -18.46 11.89 -1.71
N ALA A 222 -19.61 11.40 -1.23
CA ALA A 222 -20.56 12.17 -0.43
C ALA A 222 -20.27 12.07 1.08
N GLY A 223 -19.76 10.93 1.52
CA GLY A 223 -19.42 10.70 2.91
C GLY A 223 -18.96 9.27 3.14
N VAL A 224 -18.29 9.07 4.28
CA VAL A 224 -17.81 7.75 4.74
C VAL A 224 -18.50 7.43 6.05
N THR A 225 -19.13 6.27 6.12
CA THR A 225 -19.82 5.77 7.32
C THR A 225 -19.24 4.41 7.70
N ARG A 226 -19.61 3.90 8.87
CA ARG A 226 -19.36 2.50 9.23
C ARG A 226 -20.70 1.76 9.21
N ASP A 227 -20.68 0.55 8.68
CA ASP A 227 -21.82 -0.34 8.79
C ASP A 227 -21.88 -0.99 10.18
N ASP A 228 -22.94 -1.78 10.44
CA ASP A 228 -23.17 -2.47 11.71
C ASP A 228 -22.07 -3.51 12.02
N SER A 229 -21.31 -3.94 11.02
CA SER A 229 -20.15 -4.83 11.18
C SER A 229 -18.83 -4.09 11.43
N GLY A 230 -18.86 -2.75 11.45
CA GLY A 230 -17.68 -1.88 11.64
C GLY A 230 -16.85 -1.67 10.38
N LYS A 231 -17.28 -2.17 9.21
CA LYS A 231 -16.63 -1.92 7.91
C LYS A 231 -16.94 -0.51 7.43
N GLY A 232 -15.96 0.12 6.81
CA GLY A 232 -16.15 1.41 6.16
C GLY A 232 -17.03 1.28 4.92
N VAL A 233 -17.93 2.24 4.74
CA VAL A 233 -18.80 2.35 3.57
C VAL A 233 -18.75 3.77 3.05
N ILE A 234 -18.34 3.93 1.79
CA ILE A 234 -18.40 5.20 1.06
C ILE A 234 -19.76 5.32 0.39
N ARG A 235 -20.42 6.45 0.64
CA ARG A 235 -21.59 6.88 -0.14
C ARG A 235 -21.11 7.82 -1.23
N LEU A 236 -21.60 7.60 -2.44
CA LEU A 236 -21.28 8.41 -3.61
C LEU A 236 -22.28 9.56 -3.77
N ARG A 237 -21.84 10.67 -4.38
CA ARG A 237 -22.71 11.77 -4.80
C ARG A 237 -23.51 11.34 -6.01
N ASN A 238 -24.80 11.65 -6.02
CA ASN A 238 -25.71 11.41 -7.16
C ASN A 238 -25.79 9.95 -7.62
N ARG A 239 -25.46 8.99 -6.75
CA ARG A 239 -25.49 7.57 -7.05
C ARG A 239 -25.99 6.77 -5.84
N PRO A 240 -26.86 5.75 -6.06
CA PRO A 240 -27.42 4.95 -4.97
C PRO A 240 -26.45 3.90 -4.43
N GLU A 241 -25.46 3.48 -5.23
CA GLU A 241 -24.51 2.45 -4.84
C GLU A 241 -23.53 2.96 -3.80
N THR A 242 -23.02 2.03 -3.00
CA THR A 242 -22.00 2.27 -1.97
C THR A 242 -20.77 1.42 -2.25
N LEU A 243 -19.61 1.91 -1.84
CA LEU A 243 -18.35 1.19 -1.98
C LEU A 243 -17.86 0.74 -0.59
N THR A 244 -17.43 -0.51 -0.50
CA THR A 244 -16.82 -1.02 0.73
C THR A 244 -15.39 -0.50 0.86
N VAL A 245 -15.04 -0.04 2.06
CA VAL A 245 -13.67 0.35 2.42
C VAL A 245 -13.11 -0.72 3.34
N SER A 246 -11.97 -1.31 2.99
CA SER A 246 -11.30 -2.22 3.92
C SER A 246 -10.83 -1.46 5.17
N GLN A 247 -10.82 -2.14 6.31
CA GLN A 247 -10.47 -1.53 7.60
C GLN A 247 -9.16 -0.73 7.57
N PRO A 248 -8.09 -1.20 6.91
CA PRO A 248 -6.84 -0.45 6.81
C PRO A 248 -6.99 0.89 6.10
N PHE A 249 -7.85 0.97 5.09
CA PHE A 249 -8.05 2.21 4.32
C PHE A 249 -8.95 3.23 5.01
N ILE A 250 -9.69 2.85 6.07
CA ILE A 250 -10.52 3.79 6.85
C ILE A 250 -9.67 4.87 7.51
N ALA A 251 -8.42 4.54 7.89
CA ALA A 251 -7.50 5.49 8.50
C ALA A 251 -7.18 6.67 7.57
N LEU A 252 -7.18 6.47 6.26
CA LEU A 252 -6.92 7.51 5.26
C LEU A 252 -7.98 8.63 5.26
N PHE A 253 -9.19 8.36 5.77
CA PHE A 253 -10.30 9.32 5.84
C PHE A 253 -10.46 10.00 7.20
N ARG A 254 -9.59 9.68 8.20
CA ARG A 254 -9.68 10.28 9.54
C ARG A 254 -9.07 11.68 9.66
N HIS A 255 -8.33 12.10 8.65
CA HIS A 255 -7.57 13.37 8.66
C HIS A 255 -7.97 14.30 7.49
N MET A 256 -9.13 14.08 6.87
CA MET A 256 -9.74 14.99 5.90
C MET A 256 -10.78 15.89 6.56
#